data_166399a34542b00d5b7b7dc8f6689759
#
_entry.id   166399a34542b00d5b7b7dc8f6689759
#
_cell.length_a   1.000
_cell.length_b   1.000
_cell.length_c   1.000
_cell.angle_alpha   90.00
_cell.angle_beta   90.00
_cell.angle_gamma   90.00
#
_symmetry.space_group_name_H-M   'P 1'
#
loop_
_entity.id
_entity.type
_entity.pdbx_description
1 polymer ?
#
loop_
_entity_poly.entity_id
_entity_poly.type
_entity_poly.pdbx_seq_one_letter_code
_entity_poly.pdbx_strand_id
1 'polypeptide(L)'
;MTALDSMNVGELVASLGLEPDPHAGWSRDTVDASGDLRTAIHLLGVGDCLEWHRVVGASEAWHHLAGGPLALTLSPNGHDASAHRLGRALAMGDALYLAVPADHWRTAEPLGEWTLIARTIAPATGERETAPPGWRPMPREAM
;
A
#
# COMPACT_ATOMS: atom_id res chain seq x y z
N MET A 1 5.89 -27.51 -6.14
CA MET A 1 5.24 -26.19 -6.19
C MET A 1 5.95 -25.24 -5.23
N THR A 2 6.37 -24.09 -5.71
CA THR A 2 7.05 -23.11 -4.88
C THR A 2 6.01 -22.28 -4.12
N ALA A 3 6.14 -22.27 -2.78
CA ALA A 3 5.24 -21.46 -1.97
C ALA A 3 5.53 -19.97 -2.22
N LEU A 4 4.47 -19.17 -2.19
CA LEU A 4 4.54 -17.73 -2.49
C LEU A 4 5.62 -17.02 -1.65
N ASP A 5 5.67 -17.28 -0.35
CA ASP A 5 6.63 -16.63 0.56
C ASP A 5 8.10 -17.05 0.31
N SER A 6 8.34 -18.14 -0.40
CA SER A 6 9.69 -18.58 -0.72
C SER A 6 10.19 -18.09 -2.08
N MET A 7 9.38 -17.35 -2.81
CA MET A 7 9.78 -16.75 -4.09
C MET A 7 10.59 -15.47 -3.85
N ASN A 8 11.51 -15.19 -4.76
CA ASN A 8 12.24 -13.92 -4.74
C ASN A 8 11.52 -12.87 -5.60
N VAL A 9 11.97 -11.62 -5.53
CA VAL A 9 11.36 -10.51 -6.26
C VAL A 9 11.30 -10.78 -7.77
N GLY A 10 12.38 -11.26 -8.36
CA GLY A 10 12.42 -11.55 -9.79
C GLY A 10 11.40 -12.61 -10.22
N GLU A 11 11.26 -13.67 -9.43
CA GLU A 11 10.28 -14.73 -9.67
C GLU A 11 8.85 -14.22 -9.57
N LEU A 12 8.58 -13.38 -8.56
CA LEU A 12 7.26 -12.77 -8.37
C LEU A 12 6.90 -11.84 -9.53
N VAL A 13 7.83 -10.99 -9.94
CA VAL A 13 7.63 -10.08 -11.08
C VAL A 13 7.26 -10.87 -12.34
N ALA A 14 8.02 -11.92 -12.62
CA ALA A 14 7.77 -12.75 -13.82
C ALA A 14 6.44 -13.51 -13.73
N SER A 15 6.19 -14.15 -12.58
CA SER A 15 4.99 -15.00 -12.40
C SER A 15 3.70 -14.21 -12.37
N LEU A 16 3.72 -13.01 -11.83
CA LEU A 16 2.52 -12.18 -11.69
C LEU A 16 2.37 -11.15 -12.81
N GLY A 17 3.36 -11.07 -13.72
CA GLY A 17 3.32 -10.11 -14.81
C GLY A 17 3.36 -8.67 -14.32
N LEU A 18 4.20 -8.40 -13.32
CA LEU A 18 4.33 -7.05 -12.77
C LEU A 18 5.22 -6.20 -13.64
N GLU A 19 4.95 -4.90 -13.62
CA GLU A 19 5.74 -3.89 -14.32
C GLU A 19 6.28 -2.88 -13.31
N PRO A 20 7.37 -2.15 -13.63
CA PRO A 20 7.84 -1.09 -12.74
C PRO A 20 6.73 -0.10 -12.44
N ASP A 21 6.53 0.18 -11.16
CA ASP A 21 5.54 1.17 -10.73
C ASP A 21 6.18 2.56 -10.74
N PRO A 22 5.50 3.60 -11.26
CA PRO A 22 6.08 4.94 -11.32
C PRO A 22 6.35 5.57 -9.94
N HIS A 23 5.76 5.03 -8.89
CA HIS A 23 5.91 5.58 -7.53
C HIS A 23 6.91 4.77 -6.69
N ALA A 24 6.79 3.45 -6.67
CA ALA A 24 7.73 2.56 -6.00
C ALA A 24 7.47 1.10 -6.38
N GLY A 25 8.54 0.30 -6.47
CA GLY A 25 8.43 -1.14 -6.67
C GLY A 25 7.83 -1.54 -8.01
N TRP A 26 6.98 -2.56 -7.97
CA TRP A 26 6.40 -3.22 -9.13
C TRP A 26 4.90 -3.39 -8.92
N SER A 27 4.11 -3.22 -9.98
CA SER A 27 2.67 -3.33 -9.83
C SER A 27 1.97 -3.83 -11.08
N ARG A 28 0.70 -4.22 -10.90
CA ARG A 28 -0.21 -4.52 -11.99
C ARG A 28 -1.62 -4.14 -11.57
N ASP A 29 -2.25 -3.31 -12.36
CA ASP A 29 -3.62 -2.87 -12.13
C ASP A 29 -4.62 -3.67 -12.95
N THR A 30 -5.79 -3.91 -12.38
CA THR A 30 -6.93 -4.50 -13.08
C THR A 30 -8.19 -3.74 -12.69
N VAL A 31 -8.99 -3.36 -13.69
CA VAL A 31 -10.29 -2.74 -13.46
C VAL A 31 -11.35 -3.79 -13.82
N ASP A 32 -12.40 -3.91 -12.99
CA ASP A 32 -13.46 -4.87 -13.27
C ASP A 32 -14.28 -4.47 -14.50
N ALA A 33 -15.14 -5.40 -14.97
CA ALA A 33 -15.89 -5.18 -16.20
C ALA A 33 -16.87 -4.02 -16.12
N SER A 34 -17.33 -3.66 -14.91
CA SER A 34 -18.24 -2.51 -14.70
C SER A 34 -17.49 -1.18 -14.64
N GLY A 35 -16.17 -1.21 -14.41
CA GLY A 35 -15.36 -0.03 -14.17
C GLY A 35 -15.47 0.56 -12.75
N ASP A 36 -16.19 -0.11 -11.85
CA ASP A 36 -16.44 0.39 -10.50
C ASP A 36 -15.34 0.09 -9.51
N LEU A 37 -14.55 -0.94 -9.79
CA LEU A 37 -13.54 -1.44 -8.87
C LEU A 37 -12.19 -1.56 -9.57
N ARG A 38 -11.13 -1.04 -8.92
CA ARG A 38 -9.77 -1.24 -9.37
C ARG A 38 -9.01 -2.05 -8.32
N THR A 39 -8.30 -3.08 -8.74
CA THR A 39 -7.40 -3.83 -7.88
C THR A 39 -5.99 -3.75 -8.42
N ALA A 40 -5.05 -3.37 -7.55
CA ALA A 40 -3.64 -3.34 -7.86
C ALA A 40 -2.92 -4.39 -7.02
N ILE A 41 -2.10 -5.22 -7.66
CA ILE A 41 -1.12 -6.05 -6.95
C ILE A 41 0.17 -5.27 -6.95
N HIS A 42 0.77 -5.07 -5.77
CA HIS A 42 1.93 -4.22 -5.60
C HIS A 42 3.01 -4.94 -4.80
N LEU A 43 4.22 -4.97 -5.36
CA LEU A 43 5.38 -5.58 -4.73
C LEU A 43 6.38 -4.50 -4.36
N LEU A 44 6.72 -4.42 -3.08
CA LEU A 44 7.69 -3.47 -2.54
C LEU A 44 8.88 -4.25 -2.01
N GLY A 45 10.08 -3.91 -2.49
CA GLY A 45 11.34 -4.48 -2.03
C GLY A 45 12.09 -3.55 -1.10
N VAL A 46 13.29 -3.94 -0.71
CA VAL A 46 14.15 -3.15 0.16
C VAL A 46 14.40 -1.77 -0.46
N GLY A 47 14.15 -0.72 0.30
CA GLY A 47 14.34 0.65 -0.16
C GLY A 47 13.15 1.24 -0.90
N ASP A 48 12.16 0.43 -1.26
CA ASP A 48 10.95 0.93 -1.89
C ASP A 48 10.05 1.56 -0.83
N CYS A 49 9.64 2.79 -1.05
CA CYS A 49 8.73 3.49 -0.17
C CYS A 49 7.66 4.18 -1.01
N LEU A 50 6.40 3.87 -0.73
CA LEU A 50 5.31 4.63 -1.30
C LEU A 50 5.21 5.95 -0.52
N GLU A 51 5.60 7.04 -1.15
CA GLU A 51 5.57 8.36 -0.55
C GLU A 51 4.16 8.74 -0.11
N TRP A 52 4.07 9.73 0.77
CA TRP A 52 2.78 10.24 1.21
C TRP A 52 1.91 10.61 0.02
N HIS A 53 0.74 10.01 -0.04
CA HIS A 53 -0.26 10.26 -1.07
C HIS A 53 -1.65 10.00 -0.49
N ARG A 54 -2.68 10.46 -1.19
CA ARG A 54 -4.06 10.13 -0.88
C ARG A 54 -4.80 9.81 -2.17
N VAL A 55 -5.94 9.15 -2.04
CA VAL A 55 -6.84 8.91 -3.16
C VAL A 55 -8.09 9.72 -2.92
N VAL A 56 -8.31 10.72 -3.77
CA VAL A 56 -9.43 11.64 -3.65
C VAL A 56 -10.67 10.98 -4.21
N GLY A 57 -11.75 10.99 -3.42
CA GLY A 57 -13.04 10.48 -3.86
C GLY A 57 -13.20 8.96 -3.88
N ALA A 58 -12.26 8.21 -3.33
CA ALA A 58 -12.35 6.75 -3.27
C ALA A 58 -11.75 6.21 -1.98
N SER A 59 -12.35 5.16 -1.45
CA SER A 59 -11.77 4.41 -0.34
C SER A 59 -10.94 3.25 -0.86
N GLU A 60 -10.00 2.78 -0.05
CA GLU A 60 -9.12 1.67 -0.37
C GLU A 60 -9.15 0.60 0.69
N ALA A 61 -8.94 -0.65 0.27
CA ALA A 61 -8.62 -1.74 1.18
C ALA A 61 -7.26 -2.29 0.80
N TRP A 62 -6.36 -2.40 1.77
CA TRP A 62 -5.02 -2.96 1.61
C TRP A 62 -4.98 -4.34 2.24
N HIS A 63 -4.52 -5.34 1.48
CA HIS A 63 -4.44 -6.72 1.94
C HIS A 63 -3.01 -7.21 1.85
N HIS A 64 -2.53 -7.86 2.90
CA HIS A 64 -1.23 -8.53 2.89
C HIS A 64 -1.38 -9.88 2.19
N LEU A 65 -0.60 -10.10 1.14
CA LEU A 65 -0.63 -11.35 0.38
C LEU A 65 0.53 -12.27 0.74
N ALA A 66 1.73 -11.73 0.84
CA ALA A 66 2.94 -12.53 1.08
C ALA A 66 4.12 -11.68 1.50
N GLY A 67 5.17 -12.34 1.97
CA GLY A 67 6.41 -11.69 2.36
C GLY A 67 6.36 -11.12 3.76
N GLY A 68 7.29 -10.21 4.04
CA GLY A 68 7.38 -9.56 5.33
C GLY A 68 6.24 -8.58 5.59
N PRO A 69 6.15 -8.03 6.80
CA PRO A 69 5.12 -7.06 7.11
C PRO A 69 5.38 -5.73 6.41
N LEU A 70 4.30 -4.97 6.23
CA LEU A 70 4.31 -3.62 5.68
C LEU A 70 4.00 -2.63 6.79
N ALA A 71 4.81 -1.57 6.90
CA ALA A 71 4.47 -0.43 7.73
C ALA A 71 3.57 0.50 6.92
N LEU A 72 2.35 0.71 7.39
CA LEU A 72 1.37 1.58 6.73
C LEU A 72 0.96 2.65 7.72
N THR A 73 1.29 3.90 7.41
CA THR A 73 0.98 5.04 8.28
C THR A 73 -0.09 5.89 7.60
N LEU A 74 -1.10 6.26 8.37
CA LEU A 74 -2.26 7.01 7.89
C LEU A 74 -2.34 8.36 8.58
N SER A 75 -2.84 9.37 7.86
CA SER A 75 -3.20 10.66 8.44
C SER A 75 -4.53 11.14 7.82
N PRO A 76 -5.57 11.35 8.63
CA PRO A 76 -6.84 11.85 8.13
C PRO A 76 -6.82 13.34 7.75
N ASN A 77 -5.90 14.11 8.30
CA ASN A 77 -5.97 15.56 8.27
C ASN A 77 -4.62 16.25 8.02
N GLY A 78 -3.54 15.51 7.83
CA GLY A 78 -2.20 16.08 7.69
C GLY A 78 -1.55 16.52 9.00
N HIS A 79 -2.16 16.21 10.13
CA HIS A 79 -1.66 16.53 11.47
C HIS A 79 -1.51 15.29 12.34
N ASP A 80 -2.57 14.53 12.50
CA ASP A 80 -2.56 13.30 13.28
C ASP A 80 -2.08 12.15 12.41
N ALA A 81 -1.34 11.22 12.99
CA ALA A 81 -0.85 10.06 12.25
C ALA A 81 -0.98 8.80 13.11
N SER A 82 -1.32 7.70 12.46
CA SER A 82 -1.40 6.38 13.11
C SER A 82 -0.61 5.37 12.30
N ALA A 83 0.24 4.60 12.97
CA ALA A 83 1.06 3.57 12.35
C ALA A 83 0.41 2.21 12.50
N HIS A 84 0.40 1.43 11.42
CA HIS A 84 -0.18 0.10 11.37
C HIS A 84 0.81 -0.89 10.76
N ARG A 85 0.73 -2.15 11.19
CA ARG A 85 1.49 -3.24 10.57
C ARG A 85 0.53 -4.14 9.83
N LEU A 86 0.75 -4.28 8.53
CA LEU A 86 0.02 -5.19 7.68
C LEU A 86 0.85 -6.45 7.50
N GLY A 87 0.37 -7.60 7.96
CA GLY A 87 1.16 -8.82 7.95
C GLY A 87 0.41 -9.99 8.54
N ARG A 88 1.13 -11.07 8.85
CA ARG A 88 0.56 -12.32 9.32
C ARG A 88 0.82 -12.64 10.79
N ALA A 89 1.66 -11.87 11.44
CA ALA A 89 1.99 -12.09 12.85
C ALA A 89 0.91 -11.47 13.75
N LEU A 90 -0.24 -12.10 13.80
CA LEU A 90 -1.42 -11.58 14.52
C LEU A 90 -1.14 -11.39 16.00
N ALA A 91 -0.35 -12.27 16.62
CA ALA A 91 0.03 -12.16 18.03
C ALA A 91 0.90 -10.92 18.30
N MET A 92 1.53 -10.36 17.27
CA MET A 92 2.34 -9.13 17.38
C MET A 92 1.55 -7.89 16.98
N GLY A 93 0.26 -8.02 16.74
CA GLY A 93 -0.59 -6.89 16.37
C GLY A 93 -0.69 -6.63 14.87
N ASP A 94 -0.18 -7.53 14.02
CA ASP A 94 -0.35 -7.37 12.57
C ASP A 94 -1.82 -7.51 12.20
N ALA A 95 -2.25 -6.70 11.24
CA ALA A 95 -3.54 -6.84 10.59
C ALA A 95 -3.36 -7.47 9.21
N LEU A 96 -4.26 -8.37 8.81
CA LEU A 96 -4.23 -8.99 7.48
C LEU A 96 -4.69 -8.01 6.41
N TYR A 97 -5.57 -7.09 6.77
CA TYR A 97 -6.02 -6.04 5.88
C TYR A 97 -6.31 -4.75 6.67
N LEU A 98 -6.35 -3.64 5.97
CA LEU A 98 -6.68 -2.35 6.54
C LEU A 98 -7.51 -1.55 5.56
N ALA A 99 -8.65 -1.02 6.01
CA ALA A 99 -9.44 -0.10 5.22
C ALA A 99 -8.87 1.31 5.38
N VAL A 100 -8.68 1.98 4.25
CA VAL A 100 -8.18 3.36 4.23
C VAL A 100 -9.29 4.25 3.66
N PRO A 101 -9.90 5.10 4.48
CA PRO A 101 -10.97 5.98 4.02
C PRO A 101 -10.51 6.94 2.91
N ALA A 102 -11.48 7.42 2.13
CA ALA A 102 -11.21 8.42 1.10
C ALA A 102 -10.49 9.64 1.71
N ASP A 103 -9.60 10.22 0.93
CA ASP A 103 -8.88 11.45 1.25
C ASP A 103 -7.89 11.36 2.42
N HIS A 104 -7.76 10.20 3.08
CA HIS A 104 -6.74 10.00 4.10
C HIS A 104 -5.36 9.88 3.43
N TRP A 105 -4.39 10.64 3.95
CA TRP A 105 -3.00 10.50 3.55
C TRP A 105 -2.42 9.18 4.04
N ARG A 106 -1.54 8.58 3.24
CA ARG A 106 -0.88 7.32 3.57
C ARG A 106 0.52 7.25 3.01
N THR A 107 1.38 6.53 3.72
CA THR A 107 2.70 6.14 3.27
C THR A 107 2.94 4.69 3.66
N ALA A 108 3.73 3.97 2.89
CA ALA A 108 3.98 2.55 3.13
C ALA A 108 5.40 2.16 2.77
N GLU A 109 5.99 1.28 3.59
CA GLU A 109 7.31 0.71 3.32
C GLU A 109 7.38 -0.73 3.85
N PRO A 110 8.11 -1.63 3.16
CA PRO A 110 8.30 -2.98 3.65
C PRO A 110 9.25 -2.98 4.84
N LEU A 111 8.96 -3.81 5.84
CA LEU A 111 9.81 -3.99 7.01
C LEU A 111 10.78 -5.18 6.86
N GLY A 112 10.61 -6.01 5.85
CA GLY A 112 11.48 -7.13 5.53
C GLY A 112 12.11 -6.96 4.15
N GLU A 113 12.49 -8.07 3.52
CA GLU A 113 13.14 -8.05 2.20
C GLU A 113 12.16 -7.61 1.10
N TRP A 114 10.91 -8.00 1.20
CA TRP A 114 9.85 -7.60 0.30
C TRP A 114 8.48 -7.85 0.92
N THR A 115 7.47 -7.12 0.40
CA THR A 115 6.07 -7.31 0.77
C THR A 115 5.23 -7.27 -0.49
N LEU A 116 4.33 -8.24 -0.63
CA LEU A 116 3.33 -8.28 -1.70
C LEU A 116 1.97 -7.95 -1.11
N ILE A 117 1.32 -6.95 -1.67
CA ILE A 117 0.01 -6.48 -1.21
C ILE A 117 -0.98 -6.41 -2.37
N ALA A 118 -2.27 -6.45 -2.03
CA ALA A 118 -3.33 -6.09 -2.96
C ALA A 118 -4.01 -4.82 -2.44
N ARG A 119 -4.27 -3.88 -3.33
CA ARG A 119 -4.99 -2.65 -3.03
C ARG A 119 -6.25 -2.62 -3.87
N THR A 120 -7.40 -2.54 -3.22
CA THR A 120 -8.69 -2.44 -3.90
C THR A 120 -9.25 -1.05 -3.69
N ILE A 121 -9.55 -0.37 -4.79
CA ILE A 121 -9.98 1.03 -4.80
C ILE A 121 -11.40 1.09 -5.34
N ALA A 122 -12.29 1.74 -4.62
CA ALA A 122 -13.69 1.91 -4.99
C ALA A 122 -14.17 3.33 -4.66
N PRO A 123 -14.70 4.07 -5.64
CA PRO A 123 -14.80 3.73 -7.07
C PRO A 123 -13.43 3.77 -7.77
N ALA A 124 -13.34 3.08 -8.91
CA ALA A 124 -12.11 3.01 -9.71
C ALA A 124 -11.65 4.38 -10.23
N THR A 125 -12.55 5.35 -10.24
CA THR A 125 -12.30 6.72 -10.71
C THR A 125 -11.64 7.63 -9.67
N GLY A 126 -11.34 7.12 -8.46
CA GLY A 126 -10.60 7.88 -7.47
C GLY A 126 -9.25 8.34 -8.00
N GLU A 127 -8.86 9.58 -7.69
CA GLU A 127 -7.64 10.20 -8.20
C GLU A 127 -6.55 10.25 -7.14
N ARG A 128 -5.34 9.83 -7.54
CA ARG A 128 -4.18 9.90 -6.66
C ARG A 128 -3.66 11.34 -6.61
N GLU A 129 -3.42 11.80 -5.39
CA GLU A 129 -2.71 13.06 -5.13
C GLU A 129 -1.46 12.73 -4.33
N THR A 130 -0.28 13.00 -4.88
CA THR A 130 1.00 12.79 -4.22
C THR A 130 1.42 14.06 -3.51
N ALA A 131 1.85 13.92 -2.25
CA ALA A 131 2.35 15.05 -1.48
C ALA A 131 3.67 15.56 -2.05
N PRO A 132 4.00 16.84 -1.84
CA PRO A 132 5.31 17.36 -2.25
C PRO A 132 6.45 16.61 -1.56
N PRO A 133 7.64 16.55 -2.19
CA PRO A 133 8.80 15.90 -1.57
C PRO A 133 9.08 16.46 -0.17
N GLY A 134 9.32 15.55 0.76
CA GLY A 134 9.60 15.92 2.15
C GLY A 134 8.38 16.26 3.00
N TRP A 135 7.19 16.26 2.40
CA TRP A 135 5.96 16.45 3.15
C TRP A 135 5.71 15.28 4.10
N ARG A 136 5.23 15.60 5.27
CA ARG A 136 4.77 14.63 6.27
C ARG A 136 3.72 15.28 7.14
N PRO A 137 2.88 14.48 7.83
CA PRO A 137 1.94 15.04 8.80
C PRO A 137 2.69 15.83 9.87
N MET A 138 2.18 17.01 10.18
CA MET A 138 2.78 17.88 11.19
C MET A 138 1.83 17.98 12.37
N PRO A 139 2.24 17.53 13.58
CA PRO A 139 1.42 17.67 14.76
C PRO A 139 1.02 19.13 14.98
N ARG A 140 -0.20 19.32 15.43
CA ARG A 140 -0.66 20.66 15.79
C ARG A 140 0.11 21.13 17.01
N GLU A 141 0.49 22.41 17.00
CA GLU A 141 1.14 22.97 18.16
C GLU A 141 0.15 23.02 19.34
N ALA A 142 0.65 22.66 20.52
CA ALA A 142 -0.09 22.83 21.74
C ALA A 142 -0.21 24.33 22.04
N MET A 143 -1.43 24.76 22.29
CA MET A 143 -1.73 26.16 22.60
C MET A 143 -1.82 26.36 24.11
#